data_fd53e50c8d743e80548004b9b3603453
#
_entry.id   fd53e50c8d743e80548004b9b3603453
#
_cell.length_a   1.000
_cell.length_b   1.000
_cell.length_c   1.000
_cell.angle_alpha   90.00
_cell.angle_beta   90.00
_cell.angle_gamma   90.00
#
_symmetry.space_group_name_H-M   'P 1'
#
loop_
_entity.id
_entity.type
_entity.pdbx_description
1 polymer ?
#
loop_
_entity_poly.entity_id
_entity_poly.type
_entity_poly.pdbx_seq_one_letter_code
_entity_poly.pdbx_strand_id
1 'polypeptide(L)'
;MTYHTFSENTLRHFSKSIFKKMGCSAAHADLATDVLIKSDLRGIDSHGLARLSGYVRLWEKGRINATPHIQIIHETPTTATVDGDAGLGLVVAPFAMNVAIAKAKAYGSGWVSVRNSNHFGIAGYHTLMAVENDMIGFAMTNASPLVAPTFANERLLGTNPMCYAFPAGSYPPVVVDMATSAAANGKLEIAQRMNKTIPAGWIQNTEGNLSVDPHELKKGGALLPLGGDRDHGSHKGFGLSATVDILSAILSGANYGPWVPPFVSFLDPPNDPVGKGIGHFIGALRVDGFRPIDEFKYHMDHWIERFKSAKTISKEQKVIIPGEP
;
A
#
# COMPACT_ATOMS: atom_id res chain seq x y z
N MET A 1 9.46 26.85 2.15
CA MET A 1 9.34 25.93 3.30
C MET A 1 10.72 25.68 3.85
N THR A 2 10.91 25.75 5.15
CA THR A 2 12.17 25.34 5.81
C THR A 2 12.09 23.83 6.01
N TYR A 3 13.01 23.09 5.43
CA TYR A 3 13.15 21.65 5.66
C TYR A 3 14.03 21.44 6.89
N HIS A 4 13.58 20.53 7.76
CA HIS A 4 14.38 20.07 8.89
C HIS A 4 14.80 18.63 8.66
N THR A 5 16.09 18.36 8.76
CA THR A 5 16.64 17.01 8.63
C THR A 5 16.91 16.43 10.01
N PHE A 6 16.50 15.20 10.21
CA PHE A 6 16.73 14.44 11.44
C PHE A 6 17.47 13.14 11.11
N SER A 7 18.27 12.63 12.05
CA SER A 7 18.89 11.32 11.86
C SER A 7 17.85 10.20 11.92
N GLU A 8 18.08 9.12 11.18
CA GLU A 8 17.26 7.92 11.23
C GLU A 8 17.05 7.44 12.67
N ASN A 9 18.12 7.37 13.45
CA ASN A 9 18.06 6.92 14.86
C ASN A 9 17.14 7.78 15.72
N THR A 10 17.17 9.11 15.53
CA THR A 10 16.27 10.03 16.24
C THR A 10 14.82 9.76 15.90
N LEU A 11 14.51 9.59 14.62
CA LEU A 11 13.16 9.33 14.16
C LEU A 11 12.66 7.95 14.58
N ARG A 12 13.53 6.92 14.56
CA ARG A 12 13.22 5.58 15.08
C ARG A 12 12.89 5.62 16.58
N HIS A 13 13.71 6.29 17.37
CA HIS A 13 13.46 6.43 18.81
C HIS A 13 12.14 7.14 19.10
N PHE A 14 11.89 8.25 18.42
CA PHE A 14 10.65 9.01 18.54
C PHE A 14 9.42 8.16 18.18
N SER A 15 9.41 7.54 17.02
CA SER A 15 8.29 6.74 16.52
C SER A 15 7.99 5.55 17.44
N LYS A 16 9.04 4.81 17.84
CA LYS A 16 8.93 3.69 18.76
C LYS A 16 8.34 4.13 20.11
N SER A 17 8.76 5.30 20.62
CA SER A 17 8.25 5.83 21.89
C SER A 17 6.75 6.14 21.81
N ILE A 18 6.28 6.66 20.67
CA ILE A 18 4.85 6.91 20.43
C ILE A 18 4.06 5.60 20.41
N PHE A 19 4.49 4.59 19.64
CA PHE A 19 3.80 3.29 19.59
C PHE A 19 3.77 2.59 20.96
N LYS A 20 4.86 2.69 21.74
CA LYS A 20 4.86 2.20 23.12
C LYS A 20 3.85 2.93 24.00
N LYS A 21 3.73 4.26 23.85
CA LYS A 21 2.75 5.06 24.59
C LYS A 21 1.31 4.72 24.20
N MET A 22 1.07 4.27 22.98
CA MET A 22 -0.22 3.73 22.55
C MET A 22 -0.53 2.36 23.19
N GLY A 23 0.43 1.71 23.83
CA GLY A 23 0.28 0.40 24.49
C GLY A 23 0.84 -0.77 23.67
N CYS A 24 1.50 -0.53 22.53
CA CYS A 24 2.12 -1.59 21.75
C CYS A 24 3.23 -2.29 22.52
N SER A 25 3.36 -3.62 22.35
CA SER A 25 4.52 -4.36 22.82
C SER A 25 5.82 -3.80 22.21
N ALA A 26 6.96 -4.08 22.83
CA ALA A 26 8.25 -3.63 22.31
C ALA A 26 8.48 -4.11 20.87
N ALA A 27 8.14 -5.36 20.56
CA ALA A 27 8.27 -5.95 19.23
C ALA A 27 7.35 -5.28 18.21
N HIS A 28 6.08 -5.05 18.55
CA HIS A 28 5.13 -4.37 17.66
C HIS A 28 5.51 -2.91 17.42
N ALA A 29 6.00 -2.21 18.45
CA ALA A 29 6.48 -0.83 18.31
C ALA A 29 7.72 -0.73 17.41
N ASP A 30 8.66 -1.68 17.51
CA ASP A 30 9.84 -1.76 16.64
C ASP A 30 9.43 -2.03 15.20
N LEU A 31 8.57 -3.02 14.95
CA LEU A 31 8.10 -3.39 13.64
C LEU A 31 7.32 -2.25 12.96
N ALA A 32 6.36 -1.66 13.67
CA ALA A 32 5.60 -0.52 13.15
C ALA A 32 6.48 0.68 12.80
N THR A 33 7.48 0.94 13.65
CA THR A 33 8.50 1.97 13.40
C THR A 33 9.31 1.65 12.14
N ASP A 34 9.76 0.41 11.98
CA ASP A 34 10.58 -0.01 10.84
C ASP A 34 9.84 0.18 9.51
N VAL A 35 8.56 -0.18 9.45
CA VAL A 35 7.73 0.04 8.24
C VAL A 35 7.68 1.51 7.86
N LEU A 36 7.47 2.42 8.82
CA LEU A 36 7.38 3.86 8.55
C LEU A 36 8.74 4.45 8.14
N ILE A 37 9.80 4.12 8.84
CA ILE A 37 11.14 4.63 8.55
C ILE A 37 11.66 4.12 7.21
N LYS A 38 11.44 2.85 6.88
CA LYS A 38 11.81 2.31 5.56
C LYS A 38 11.04 2.97 4.42
N SER A 39 9.82 3.45 4.65
CA SER A 39 9.11 4.29 3.69
C SER A 39 9.85 5.60 3.42
N ASP A 40 10.21 6.33 4.46
CA ASP A 40 10.95 7.60 4.33
C ASP A 40 12.34 7.40 3.69
N LEU A 41 13.08 6.36 4.09
CA LEU A 41 14.39 6.02 3.52
C LEU A 41 14.34 5.65 2.03
N ARG A 42 13.19 5.23 1.53
CA ARG A 42 12.94 4.97 0.10
C ARG A 42 12.38 6.19 -0.65
N GLY A 43 12.32 7.36 -0.02
CA GLY A 43 11.76 8.58 -0.60
C GLY A 43 10.23 8.57 -0.75
N ILE A 44 9.52 7.68 -0.02
CA ILE A 44 8.06 7.59 -0.05
C ILE A 44 7.47 8.30 1.17
N ASP A 45 7.76 9.57 1.32
CA ASP A 45 7.39 10.42 2.48
C ASP A 45 5.88 10.42 2.77
N SER A 46 5.06 10.17 1.74
CA SER A 46 3.61 10.14 1.87
C SER A 46 3.10 9.01 2.77
N HIS A 47 3.90 7.96 3.01
CA HIS A 47 3.54 6.77 3.79
C HIS A 47 4.50 6.49 4.95
N GLY A 48 5.47 7.38 5.19
CA GLY A 48 6.41 7.34 6.30
C GLY A 48 5.86 7.95 7.58
N LEU A 49 6.72 8.61 8.32
CA LEU A 49 6.39 9.27 9.60
C LEU A 49 5.29 10.32 9.50
N ALA A 50 5.06 10.90 8.33
CA ALA A 50 3.93 11.78 8.07
C ALA A 50 2.56 11.13 8.42
N ARG A 51 2.49 9.79 8.45
CA ARG A 51 1.27 9.03 8.80
C ARG A 51 1.14 8.72 10.29
N LEU A 52 2.19 8.91 11.09
CA LEU A 52 2.18 8.56 12.52
C LEU A 52 1.03 9.21 13.29
N SER A 53 0.77 10.50 13.05
CA SER A 53 -0.37 11.21 13.66
C SER A 53 -1.74 10.60 13.31
N GLY A 54 -1.87 10.01 12.11
CA GLY A 54 -3.06 9.31 11.69
C GLY A 54 -3.31 8.03 12.51
N TYR A 55 -2.28 7.26 12.76
CA TYR A 55 -2.38 6.06 13.61
C TYR A 55 -2.72 6.41 15.06
N VAL A 56 -2.09 7.46 15.62
CA VAL A 56 -2.41 7.95 16.98
C VAL A 56 -3.89 8.34 17.06
N ARG A 57 -4.37 9.15 16.12
CA ARG A 57 -5.77 9.59 16.07
C ARG A 57 -6.75 8.40 16.01
N LEU A 58 -6.44 7.37 15.22
CA LEU A 58 -7.31 6.18 15.13
C LEU A 58 -7.29 5.35 16.40
N TRP A 59 -6.14 5.27 17.06
CA TRP A 59 -6.02 4.63 18.37
C TRP A 59 -6.81 5.39 19.45
N GLU A 60 -6.70 6.71 19.53
CA GLU A 60 -7.48 7.55 20.45
C GLU A 60 -9.01 7.41 20.24
N LYS A 61 -9.42 7.15 19.00
CA LYS A 61 -10.82 6.86 18.65
C LYS A 61 -11.24 5.40 18.89
N GLY A 62 -10.37 4.58 19.50
CA GLY A 62 -10.65 3.15 19.77
C GLY A 62 -10.72 2.26 18.54
N ARG A 63 -10.24 2.74 17.37
CA ARG A 63 -10.24 1.99 16.10
C ARG A 63 -9.03 1.08 15.92
N ILE A 64 -7.96 1.31 16.67
CA ILE A 64 -6.75 0.50 16.64
C ILE A 64 -6.57 -0.19 17.99
N ASN A 65 -6.50 -1.53 17.97
CA ASN A 65 -6.07 -2.33 19.10
C ASN A 65 -4.53 -2.35 19.13
N ALA A 66 -3.92 -1.78 20.17
CA ALA A 66 -2.46 -1.72 20.33
C ALA A 66 -1.83 -3.07 20.72
N THR A 67 -2.65 -3.99 21.27
CA THR A 67 -2.24 -5.33 21.71
C THR A 67 -3.07 -6.43 21.03
N PRO A 68 -3.06 -6.49 19.68
CA PRO A 68 -3.95 -7.40 18.95
C PRO A 68 -3.57 -8.85 19.16
N HIS A 69 -4.57 -9.71 19.23
CA HIS A 69 -4.43 -11.15 19.15
C HIS A 69 -4.70 -11.60 17.70
N ILE A 70 -3.65 -11.48 16.86
CA ILE A 70 -3.72 -11.82 15.44
C ILE A 70 -3.84 -13.34 15.29
N GLN A 71 -4.84 -13.82 14.52
CA GLN A 71 -5.15 -15.24 14.39
C GLN A 71 -5.36 -15.66 12.94
N ILE A 72 -4.90 -16.88 12.63
CA ILE A 72 -5.36 -17.60 11.43
C ILE A 72 -6.71 -18.20 11.77
N ILE A 73 -7.77 -17.78 11.06
CA ILE A 73 -9.15 -18.24 11.30
C ILE A 73 -9.63 -19.28 10.31
N HIS A 74 -8.92 -19.42 9.19
CA HIS A 74 -9.14 -20.48 8.19
C HIS A 74 -7.83 -20.69 7.43
N GLU A 75 -7.51 -21.95 7.12
CA GLU A 75 -6.33 -22.26 6.31
C GLU A 75 -6.47 -23.56 5.51
N THR A 76 -5.73 -23.60 4.41
CA THR A 76 -5.45 -24.78 3.60
C THR A 76 -3.92 -24.92 3.47
N PRO A 77 -3.37 -25.92 2.80
CA PRO A 77 -1.93 -25.99 2.60
C PRO A 77 -1.31 -24.72 2.02
N THR A 78 -1.95 -24.08 1.05
CA THR A 78 -1.38 -22.92 0.33
C THR A 78 -2.10 -21.59 0.63
N THR A 79 -3.22 -21.58 1.35
CA THR A 79 -3.98 -20.37 1.63
C THR A 79 -4.24 -20.20 3.13
N ALA A 80 -4.48 -18.95 3.57
CA ALA A 80 -4.97 -18.64 4.90
C ALA A 80 -5.85 -17.40 4.90
N THR A 81 -6.75 -17.31 5.89
CA THR A 81 -7.44 -16.06 6.25
C THR A 81 -7.01 -15.67 7.66
N VAL A 82 -6.54 -14.44 7.80
CA VAL A 82 -6.07 -13.87 9.07
C VAL A 82 -7.07 -12.83 9.56
N ASP A 83 -7.46 -12.92 10.83
CA ASP A 83 -8.13 -11.83 11.56
C ASP A 83 -7.08 -11.01 12.31
N GLY A 84 -6.98 -9.73 11.98
CA GLY A 84 -5.98 -8.81 12.53
C GLY A 84 -6.36 -8.20 13.88
N ASP A 85 -7.52 -8.52 14.43
CA ASP A 85 -8.03 -8.03 15.72
C ASP A 85 -7.96 -6.50 15.88
N ALA A 86 -8.33 -5.78 14.81
CA ALA A 86 -8.24 -4.32 14.72
C ALA A 86 -6.81 -3.76 14.95
N GLY A 87 -5.78 -4.59 14.83
CA GLY A 87 -4.38 -4.20 15.03
C GLY A 87 -3.87 -3.19 14.00
N LEU A 88 -2.71 -2.61 14.29
CA LEU A 88 -1.97 -1.81 13.32
C LEU A 88 -1.68 -2.65 12.06
N GLY A 89 -2.06 -2.18 10.88
CA GLY A 89 -1.70 -2.84 9.62
C GLY A 89 -0.18 -2.99 9.45
N LEU A 90 0.60 -2.07 10.04
CA LEU A 90 2.05 -2.13 10.14
C LEU A 90 2.59 -3.37 10.89
N VAL A 91 1.73 -4.07 11.63
CA VAL A 91 2.06 -5.31 12.38
C VAL A 91 1.33 -6.51 11.77
N VAL A 92 0.06 -6.34 11.41
CA VAL A 92 -0.79 -7.41 10.87
C VAL A 92 -0.30 -7.89 9.50
N ALA A 93 0.09 -6.97 8.61
CA ALA A 93 0.53 -7.34 7.27
C ALA A 93 1.87 -8.10 7.26
N PRO A 94 2.91 -7.72 8.04
CA PRO A 94 4.11 -8.55 8.21
C PRO A 94 3.82 -9.93 8.78
N PHE A 95 2.89 -10.06 9.74
CA PHE A 95 2.46 -11.38 10.22
C PHE A 95 1.88 -12.23 9.08
N ALA A 96 0.97 -11.67 8.28
CA ALA A 96 0.37 -12.35 7.15
C ALA A 96 1.41 -12.73 6.07
N MET A 97 2.39 -11.86 5.80
CA MET A 97 3.47 -12.18 4.87
C MET A 97 4.35 -13.33 5.38
N ASN A 98 4.66 -13.38 6.68
CA ASN A 98 5.38 -14.52 7.26
C ASN A 98 4.60 -15.83 7.12
N VAL A 99 3.28 -15.81 7.28
CA VAL A 99 2.42 -16.98 7.00
C VAL A 99 2.48 -17.37 5.53
N ALA A 100 2.41 -16.41 4.60
CA ALA A 100 2.53 -16.66 3.17
C ALA A 100 3.88 -17.27 2.80
N ILE A 101 4.99 -16.74 3.33
CA ILE A 101 6.35 -17.26 3.13
C ILE A 101 6.49 -18.69 3.66
N ALA A 102 5.96 -18.97 4.87
CA ALA A 102 6.00 -20.30 5.45
C ALA A 102 5.27 -21.33 4.57
N LYS A 103 4.07 -20.99 4.08
CA LYS A 103 3.31 -21.83 3.15
C LYS A 103 4.03 -21.98 1.81
N ALA A 104 4.61 -20.91 1.27
CA ALA A 104 5.37 -20.97 0.04
C ALA A 104 6.61 -21.88 0.18
N LYS A 105 7.34 -21.84 1.29
CA LYS A 105 8.45 -22.75 1.58
C LYS A 105 8.02 -24.22 1.52
N ALA A 106 6.84 -24.52 2.06
CA ALA A 106 6.35 -25.91 2.14
C ALA A 106 5.70 -26.40 0.82
N TYR A 107 5.00 -25.52 0.09
CA TYR A 107 4.12 -25.93 -1.00
C TYR A 107 4.34 -25.19 -2.33
N GLY A 108 5.34 -24.32 -2.42
CA GLY A 108 5.67 -23.55 -3.63
C GLY A 108 4.99 -22.19 -3.72
N SER A 109 3.83 -22.00 -3.10
CA SER A 109 3.15 -20.70 -2.98
C SER A 109 2.38 -20.59 -1.67
N GLY A 110 2.20 -19.36 -1.21
CA GLY A 110 1.37 -19.05 -0.04
C GLY A 110 0.56 -17.78 -0.28
N TRP A 111 -0.74 -17.83 0.00
CA TRP A 111 -1.69 -16.73 -0.20
C TRP A 111 -2.48 -16.49 1.07
N VAL A 112 -2.51 -15.25 1.51
CA VAL A 112 -3.17 -14.86 2.76
C VAL A 112 -4.10 -13.69 2.51
N SER A 113 -5.38 -13.88 2.77
CA SER A 113 -6.36 -12.79 2.90
C SER A 113 -6.42 -12.34 4.36
N VAL A 114 -6.55 -11.04 4.57
CA VAL A 114 -6.57 -10.43 5.92
C VAL A 114 -7.84 -9.61 6.07
N ARG A 115 -8.50 -9.73 7.19
CA ARG A 115 -9.60 -8.84 7.61
C ARG A 115 -9.29 -8.21 8.96
N ASN A 116 -10.13 -7.26 9.37
CA ASN A 116 -10.07 -6.63 10.68
C ASN A 116 -8.69 -6.04 10.98
N SER A 117 -8.10 -5.39 9.98
CA SER A 117 -6.82 -4.68 10.04
C SER A 117 -7.02 -3.18 9.86
N ASN A 118 -5.92 -2.44 9.82
CA ASN A 118 -5.85 -1.02 9.57
C ASN A 118 -4.82 -0.72 8.47
N HIS A 119 -4.62 0.56 8.14
CA HIS A 119 -3.62 0.99 7.16
C HIS A 119 -2.24 0.36 7.43
N PHE A 120 -1.58 -0.18 6.38
CA PHE A 120 -0.38 -1.02 6.53
C PHE A 120 0.95 -0.37 6.08
N GLY A 121 0.95 0.95 5.81
CA GLY A 121 2.12 1.66 5.30
C GLY A 121 2.32 1.46 3.79
N ILE A 122 3.57 1.33 3.34
CA ILE A 122 3.90 1.00 1.95
C ILE A 122 3.76 -0.49 1.68
N ALA A 123 3.16 -0.85 0.54
CA ALA A 123 3.00 -2.24 0.16
C ALA A 123 4.35 -2.91 -0.15
N GLY A 124 5.31 -2.15 -0.67
CA GLY A 124 6.66 -2.61 -0.97
C GLY A 124 7.42 -3.17 0.23
N TYR A 125 7.17 -2.68 1.45
CA TYR A 125 7.78 -3.25 2.64
C TYR A 125 7.46 -4.74 2.77
N HIS A 126 6.19 -5.08 2.63
CA HIS A 126 5.71 -6.44 2.81
C HIS A 126 6.20 -7.37 1.71
N THR A 127 6.20 -6.91 0.45
CA THR A 127 6.66 -7.73 -0.68
C THR A 127 8.17 -8.00 -0.63
N LEU A 128 8.96 -7.05 -0.11
CA LEU A 128 10.41 -7.23 0.07
C LEU A 128 10.75 -8.31 1.10
N MET A 129 9.89 -8.59 2.09
CA MET A 129 10.07 -9.72 3.01
C MET A 129 10.09 -11.07 2.26
N ALA A 130 9.29 -11.22 1.19
CA ALA A 130 9.33 -12.42 0.35
C ALA A 130 10.61 -12.46 -0.49
N VAL A 131 11.05 -11.33 -1.03
CA VAL A 131 12.30 -11.21 -1.79
C VAL A 131 13.53 -11.58 -0.97
N GLU A 132 13.57 -11.24 0.32
CA GLU A 132 14.62 -11.66 1.26
C GLU A 132 14.69 -13.21 1.44
N ASN A 133 13.66 -13.94 0.98
CA ASN A 133 13.59 -15.40 0.95
C ASN A 133 13.67 -15.97 -0.48
N ASP A 134 14.18 -15.21 -1.44
CA ASP A 134 14.28 -15.59 -2.85
C ASP A 134 12.92 -15.92 -3.50
N MET A 135 11.87 -15.25 -3.06
CA MET A 135 10.50 -15.41 -3.54
C MET A 135 9.99 -14.13 -4.22
N ILE A 136 9.03 -14.28 -5.12
CA ILE A 136 8.25 -13.17 -5.62
C ILE A 136 7.22 -12.82 -4.55
N GLY A 137 7.15 -11.52 -4.18
CA GLY A 137 6.21 -11.01 -3.19
C GLY A 137 5.02 -10.30 -3.83
N PHE A 138 3.83 -10.46 -3.23
CA PHE A 138 2.58 -9.81 -3.62
C PHE A 138 1.96 -9.15 -2.39
N ALA A 139 1.51 -7.91 -2.51
CA ALA A 139 0.74 -7.23 -1.46
C ALA A 139 -0.27 -6.27 -2.06
N MET A 140 -1.48 -6.33 -1.55
CA MET A 140 -2.60 -5.45 -1.92
C MET A 140 -3.38 -5.07 -0.67
N THR A 141 -4.00 -3.89 -0.69
CA THR A 141 -4.92 -3.47 0.37
C THR A 141 -5.96 -2.53 -0.19
N ASN A 142 -7.18 -2.63 0.32
CA ASN A 142 -8.14 -1.57 0.07
C ASN A 142 -7.89 -0.38 1.01
N ALA A 143 -8.48 0.76 0.68
CA ALA A 143 -8.19 2.03 1.36
C ALA A 143 -9.45 2.91 1.47
N SER A 144 -9.33 4.04 2.18
CA SER A 144 -10.40 5.04 2.33
C SER A 144 -11.10 5.33 1.00
N PRO A 145 -12.44 5.38 0.94
CA PRO A 145 -13.19 5.62 -0.30
C PRO A 145 -12.98 7.07 -0.77
N LEU A 146 -12.05 7.27 -1.67
CA LEU A 146 -11.65 8.57 -2.23
C LEU A 146 -11.76 8.62 -3.76
N VAL A 147 -11.92 7.45 -4.41
CA VAL A 147 -11.86 7.29 -5.86
C VAL A 147 -13.24 7.01 -6.41
N ALA A 148 -13.64 7.74 -7.45
CA ALA A 148 -14.84 7.45 -8.22
C ALA A 148 -14.54 6.40 -9.30
N PRO A 149 -15.39 5.37 -9.50
CA PRO A 149 -15.32 4.52 -10.67
C PRO A 149 -15.45 5.33 -11.97
N THR A 150 -14.96 4.79 -13.09
CA THR A 150 -15.13 5.44 -14.40
C THR A 150 -16.61 5.72 -14.68
N PHE A 151 -16.94 6.96 -15.07
CA PHE A 151 -18.27 7.53 -15.27
C PHE A 151 -19.09 7.81 -14.00
N ALA A 152 -18.60 7.49 -12.82
CA ALA A 152 -19.25 7.87 -11.58
C ALA A 152 -18.75 9.24 -11.07
N ASN A 153 -19.58 9.95 -10.32
CA ASN A 153 -19.19 11.10 -9.53
C ASN A 153 -19.26 10.84 -8.02
N GLU A 154 -19.39 9.57 -7.63
CA GLU A 154 -19.45 9.09 -6.27
C GLU A 154 -18.19 8.32 -5.89
N ARG A 155 -17.69 8.50 -4.68
CA ARG A 155 -16.51 7.82 -4.12
C ARG A 155 -16.89 6.42 -3.66
N LEU A 156 -16.53 5.41 -4.42
CA LEU A 156 -16.86 4.02 -4.09
C LEU A 156 -15.64 3.15 -3.81
N LEU A 157 -14.43 3.59 -4.20
CA LEU A 157 -13.20 2.84 -4.07
C LEU A 157 -12.12 3.66 -3.38
N GLY A 158 -11.15 2.99 -2.77
CA GLY A 158 -9.93 3.59 -2.29
C GLY A 158 -8.89 3.76 -3.38
N THR A 159 -7.71 4.26 -3.00
CA THR A 159 -6.52 4.27 -3.86
C THR A 159 -5.99 2.87 -4.12
N ASN A 160 -6.44 1.89 -3.36
CA ASN A 160 -6.31 0.45 -3.54
C ASN A 160 -4.96 0.03 -4.15
N PRO A 161 -3.84 0.22 -3.42
CA PRO A 161 -2.53 -0.07 -3.94
C PRO A 161 -2.31 -1.57 -4.15
N MET A 162 -1.46 -1.87 -5.13
CA MET A 162 -0.93 -3.20 -5.40
C MET A 162 0.59 -3.13 -5.50
N CYS A 163 1.26 -4.15 -5.00
CA CYS A 163 2.69 -4.27 -5.10
C CYS A 163 3.12 -5.67 -5.50
N TYR A 164 4.13 -5.71 -6.38
CA TYR A 164 4.85 -6.90 -6.79
C TYR A 164 6.33 -6.64 -6.60
N ALA A 165 7.06 -7.59 -6.01
CA ALA A 165 8.50 -7.50 -5.88
C ALA A 165 9.16 -8.77 -6.39
N PHE A 166 10.23 -8.59 -7.17
CA PHE A 166 10.95 -9.66 -7.87
C PHE A 166 12.41 -9.64 -7.45
N PRO A 167 13.00 -10.77 -6.98
CA PRO A 167 14.41 -10.83 -6.67
C PRO A 167 15.28 -10.68 -7.92
N ALA A 168 16.41 -10.00 -7.80
CA ALA A 168 17.45 -9.88 -8.82
C ALA A 168 18.79 -10.38 -8.27
N GLY A 169 19.82 -10.46 -9.11
CA GLY A 169 21.14 -10.92 -8.73
C GLY A 169 22.03 -9.82 -8.20
N SER A 170 22.70 -9.10 -9.12
CA SER A 170 23.61 -8.00 -8.80
C SER A 170 22.88 -6.66 -8.65
N TYR A 171 21.69 -6.54 -9.21
CA TYR A 171 20.86 -5.34 -9.11
C TYR A 171 19.91 -5.41 -7.91
N PRO A 172 19.42 -4.24 -7.44
CA PRO A 172 18.32 -4.22 -6.48
C PRO A 172 17.07 -4.92 -7.02
N PRO A 173 16.20 -5.44 -6.15
CA PRO A 173 14.92 -6.03 -6.55
C PRO A 173 14.08 -5.06 -7.39
N VAL A 174 13.37 -5.57 -8.39
CA VAL A 174 12.34 -4.80 -9.09
C VAL A 174 11.11 -4.75 -8.20
N VAL A 175 10.65 -3.54 -7.85
CA VAL A 175 9.50 -3.34 -6.97
C VAL A 175 8.47 -2.44 -7.66
N VAL A 176 7.34 -3.02 -8.05
CA VAL A 176 6.22 -2.29 -8.62
C VAL A 176 5.23 -2.01 -7.51
N ASP A 177 5.35 -0.87 -6.84
CA ASP A 177 4.45 -0.44 -5.74
C ASP A 177 3.66 0.79 -6.21
N MET A 178 2.37 0.63 -6.45
CA MET A 178 1.56 1.66 -7.07
C MET A 178 0.11 1.66 -6.59
N ALA A 179 -0.46 2.86 -6.45
CA ALA A 179 -1.89 3.03 -6.33
C ALA A 179 -2.59 2.70 -7.66
N THR A 180 -3.83 2.22 -7.59
CA THR A 180 -4.70 2.04 -8.77
C THR A 180 -5.51 3.30 -9.10
N SER A 181 -5.20 4.41 -8.41
CA SER A 181 -5.70 5.77 -8.72
C SER A 181 -4.65 6.59 -9.45
N ALA A 182 -5.08 7.62 -10.17
CA ALA A 182 -4.20 8.55 -10.90
C ALA A 182 -3.23 9.30 -9.96
N ALA A 183 -3.65 9.55 -8.72
CA ALA A 183 -2.83 10.18 -7.69
C ALA A 183 -3.18 9.66 -6.29
N ALA A 184 -2.23 9.77 -5.36
CA ALA A 184 -2.47 9.58 -3.93
C ALA A 184 -2.92 10.89 -3.27
N ASN A 185 -3.76 10.82 -2.23
CA ASN A 185 -4.18 12.00 -1.45
C ASN A 185 -3.00 12.83 -0.93
N GLY A 186 -1.89 12.19 -0.54
CA GLY A 186 -0.69 12.89 -0.08
C GLY A 186 -0.10 13.86 -1.10
N LYS A 187 -0.23 13.61 -2.41
CA LYS A 187 0.19 14.54 -3.46
C LYS A 187 -0.69 15.79 -3.49
N LEU A 188 -2.00 15.64 -3.24
CA LEU A 188 -2.93 16.77 -3.12
C LEU A 188 -2.59 17.60 -1.87
N GLU A 189 -2.31 16.96 -0.74
CA GLU A 189 -1.92 17.64 0.51
C GLU A 189 -0.62 18.45 0.33
N ILE A 190 0.34 17.94 -0.44
CA ILE A 190 1.57 18.67 -0.79
C ILE A 190 1.23 19.89 -1.65
N ALA A 191 0.43 19.74 -2.71
CA ALA A 191 0.02 20.83 -3.59
C ALA A 191 -0.75 21.92 -2.82
N GLN A 192 -1.66 21.53 -1.90
CA GLN A 192 -2.38 22.47 -1.02
C GLN A 192 -1.41 23.29 -0.17
N ARG A 193 -0.44 22.64 0.49
CA ARG A 193 0.58 23.33 1.33
C ARG A 193 1.48 24.27 0.53
N MET A 194 1.72 23.92 -0.74
CA MET A 194 2.55 24.72 -1.65
C MET A 194 1.73 25.78 -2.42
N ASN A 195 0.42 25.82 -2.23
CA ASN A 195 -0.52 26.67 -2.97
C ASN A 195 -0.35 26.53 -4.50
N LYS A 196 -0.28 25.28 -4.97
CA LYS A 196 -0.09 24.91 -6.39
C LYS A 196 -1.30 24.15 -6.90
N THR A 197 -1.56 24.28 -8.20
CA THR A 197 -2.49 23.41 -8.92
C THR A 197 -1.90 21.99 -9.09
N ILE A 198 -2.77 21.04 -9.39
CA ILE A 198 -2.40 19.65 -9.73
C ILE A 198 -2.64 19.39 -11.22
N PRO A 199 -2.03 18.35 -11.81
CA PRO A 199 -2.32 17.94 -13.17
C PRO A 199 -3.80 17.60 -13.38
N ALA A 200 -4.34 17.96 -14.55
CA ALA A 200 -5.65 17.48 -14.97
C ALA A 200 -5.69 15.94 -15.03
N GLY A 201 -6.84 15.35 -14.74
CA GLY A 201 -6.99 13.88 -14.72
C GLY A 201 -6.63 13.22 -13.39
N TRP A 202 -6.25 13.99 -12.36
CA TRP A 202 -6.07 13.43 -11.02
C TRP A 202 -7.36 13.39 -10.21
N ILE A 203 -8.21 14.41 -10.40
CA ILE A 203 -9.40 14.63 -9.58
C ILE A 203 -10.54 15.19 -10.42
N GLN A 204 -11.76 14.90 -10.01
CA GLN A 204 -12.98 15.54 -10.48
C GLN A 204 -13.70 16.24 -9.33
N ASN A 205 -14.51 17.25 -9.66
CA ASN A 205 -15.40 17.94 -8.71
C ASN A 205 -16.67 17.10 -8.43
N THR A 206 -17.59 17.62 -7.65
CA THR A 206 -18.87 16.96 -7.30
C THR A 206 -19.81 16.76 -8.49
N GLU A 207 -19.60 17.48 -9.59
CA GLU A 207 -20.37 17.37 -10.83
C GLU A 207 -19.76 16.36 -11.83
N GLY A 208 -18.58 15.78 -11.50
CA GLY A 208 -17.84 14.87 -12.37
C GLY A 208 -16.93 15.56 -13.38
N ASN A 209 -16.77 16.90 -13.31
CA ASN A 209 -15.85 17.62 -14.19
C ASN A 209 -14.41 17.54 -13.69
N LEU A 210 -13.46 17.37 -14.62
CA LEU A 210 -12.04 17.38 -14.29
C LEU A 210 -11.64 18.71 -13.61
N SER A 211 -10.84 18.64 -12.55
CA SER A 211 -10.35 19.81 -11.84
C SER A 211 -8.83 19.77 -11.66
N VAL A 212 -8.23 20.95 -11.55
CA VAL A 212 -6.82 21.17 -11.19
C VAL A 212 -6.66 21.75 -9.78
N ASP A 213 -7.76 21.94 -9.06
CA ASP A 213 -7.76 22.42 -7.69
C ASP A 213 -7.53 21.27 -6.70
N PRO A 214 -6.41 21.24 -5.96
CA PRO A 214 -6.14 20.17 -5.01
C PRO A 214 -7.12 20.12 -3.82
N HIS A 215 -7.96 21.15 -3.63
CA HIS A 215 -8.95 21.21 -2.56
C HIS A 215 -10.25 20.48 -2.88
N GLU A 216 -10.50 20.09 -4.13
CA GLU A 216 -11.76 19.47 -4.55
C GLU A 216 -12.10 18.21 -3.73
N LEU A 217 -11.09 17.41 -3.36
CA LEU A 217 -11.34 16.22 -2.53
C LEU A 217 -12.02 16.54 -1.19
N LYS A 218 -11.68 17.68 -0.57
CA LYS A 218 -12.31 18.14 0.69
C LYS A 218 -13.67 18.79 0.48
N LYS A 219 -13.96 19.23 -0.75
CA LYS A 219 -15.25 19.83 -1.14
C LYS A 219 -16.27 18.76 -1.59
N GLY A 220 -15.91 17.48 -1.60
CA GLY A 220 -16.78 16.39 -2.02
C GLY A 220 -16.42 15.77 -3.38
N GLY A 221 -15.49 16.35 -4.13
CA GLY A 221 -14.94 15.78 -5.37
C GLY A 221 -14.22 14.45 -5.12
N ALA A 222 -13.80 13.74 -6.14
CA ALA A 222 -13.21 12.41 -6.08
C ALA A 222 -11.92 12.32 -6.86
N LEU A 223 -10.98 11.48 -6.38
CA LEU A 223 -9.84 11.03 -7.19
C LEU A 223 -10.33 10.20 -8.37
N LEU A 224 -9.55 10.18 -9.43
CA LEU A 224 -9.82 9.36 -10.61
C LEU A 224 -8.98 8.08 -10.58
N PRO A 225 -9.47 7.00 -11.21
CA PRO A 225 -8.69 5.79 -11.40
C PRO A 225 -7.41 6.05 -12.23
N LEU A 226 -6.44 5.18 -12.16
CA LEU A 226 -5.25 5.22 -13.00
C LEU A 226 -5.67 5.32 -14.48
N GLY A 227 -5.08 6.25 -15.20
CA GLY A 227 -5.49 6.68 -16.54
C GLY A 227 -6.27 8.00 -16.52
N GLY A 228 -6.85 8.42 -15.39
CA GLY A 228 -7.57 9.69 -15.26
C GLY A 228 -8.99 9.61 -15.82
N ASP A 229 -9.20 10.03 -17.06
CA ASP A 229 -10.50 9.94 -17.73
C ASP A 229 -10.66 8.67 -18.59
N ARG A 230 -11.84 8.52 -19.21
CA ARG A 230 -12.16 7.34 -20.01
C ARG A 230 -11.24 7.20 -21.24
N ASP A 231 -10.91 8.29 -21.88
CA ASP A 231 -10.14 8.29 -23.13
C ASP A 231 -8.67 7.93 -22.87
N HIS A 232 -8.14 8.31 -21.69
CA HIS A 232 -6.81 7.94 -21.22
C HIS A 232 -6.77 6.57 -20.50
N GLY A 233 -7.89 5.85 -20.42
CA GLY A 233 -7.92 4.46 -19.95
C GLY A 233 -8.28 4.27 -18.48
N SER A 234 -9.01 5.21 -17.84
CA SER A 234 -9.44 5.09 -16.43
C SER A 234 -10.18 3.78 -16.11
N HIS A 235 -10.90 3.20 -17.09
CA HIS A 235 -11.57 1.90 -16.93
C HIS A 235 -10.58 0.76 -16.61
N LYS A 236 -9.32 0.86 -17.07
CA LYS A 236 -8.26 -0.10 -16.71
C LYS A 236 -7.85 0.06 -15.25
N GLY A 237 -7.64 1.32 -14.81
CA GLY A 237 -7.38 1.63 -13.41
C GLY A 237 -8.54 1.23 -12.49
N PHE A 238 -9.79 1.45 -12.93
CA PHE A 238 -10.97 0.99 -12.21
C PHE A 238 -10.98 -0.55 -12.10
N GLY A 239 -10.69 -1.29 -13.17
CA GLY A 239 -10.59 -2.75 -13.15
C GLY A 239 -9.52 -3.26 -12.18
N LEU A 240 -8.33 -2.62 -12.14
CA LEU A 240 -7.29 -2.93 -11.17
C LEU A 240 -7.75 -2.64 -9.74
N SER A 241 -8.38 -1.48 -9.50
CA SER A 241 -8.89 -1.10 -8.17
C SER A 241 -9.96 -2.07 -7.67
N ALA A 242 -10.87 -2.49 -8.54
CA ALA A 242 -11.89 -3.49 -8.22
C ALA A 242 -11.26 -4.85 -7.88
N THR A 243 -10.23 -5.28 -8.62
CA THR A 243 -9.50 -6.51 -8.32
C THR A 243 -8.88 -6.45 -6.91
N VAL A 244 -8.25 -5.33 -6.56
CA VAL A 244 -7.69 -5.13 -5.21
C VAL A 244 -8.77 -5.19 -4.14
N ASP A 245 -9.89 -4.51 -4.34
CA ASP A 245 -11.00 -4.49 -3.37
C ASP A 245 -11.60 -5.89 -3.16
N ILE A 246 -11.82 -6.63 -4.24
CA ILE A 246 -12.36 -8.00 -4.19
C ILE A 246 -11.40 -8.95 -3.45
N LEU A 247 -10.12 -8.98 -3.83
CA LEU A 247 -9.15 -9.90 -3.25
C LEU A 247 -8.82 -9.53 -1.79
N SER A 248 -8.66 -8.23 -1.50
CA SER A 248 -8.29 -7.78 -0.17
C SER A 248 -9.47 -7.84 0.81
N ALA A 249 -10.69 -7.54 0.38
CA ALA A 249 -11.81 -7.32 1.29
C ALA A 249 -12.94 -8.32 1.13
N ILE A 250 -13.52 -8.48 -0.04
CA ILE A 250 -14.66 -9.40 -0.21
C ILE A 250 -14.20 -10.83 0.12
N LEU A 251 -13.03 -11.23 -0.35
CA LEU A 251 -12.47 -12.56 -0.10
C LEU A 251 -12.17 -12.81 1.38
N SER A 252 -11.74 -11.79 2.13
CA SER A 252 -11.35 -11.91 3.54
C SER A 252 -12.51 -11.73 4.52
N GLY A 253 -13.60 -11.09 4.10
CA GLY A 253 -14.69 -10.61 4.98
C GLY A 253 -14.38 -9.28 5.67
N ALA A 254 -13.46 -8.47 5.09
CA ALA A 254 -13.27 -7.07 5.47
C ALA A 254 -14.34 -6.16 4.85
N ASN A 255 -14.37 -4.88 5.25
CA ASN A 255 -15.21 -3.90 4.58
C ASN A 255 -14.66 -3.57 3.19
N TYR A 256 -15.52 -3.45 2.21
CA TYR A 256 -15.20 -3.17 0.81
C TYR A 256 -15.94 -1.93 0.28
N GLY A 257 -15.47 -1.38 -0.82
CA GLY A 257 -16.11 -0.25 -1.48
C GLY A 257 -16.30 0.95 -0.55
N PRO A 258 -17.51 1.57 -0.52
CA PRO A 258 -17.77 2.75 0.31
C PRO A 258 -17.82 2.46 1.82
N TRP A 259 -17.91 1.19 2.21
CA TRP A 259 -17.94 0.78 3.62
C TRP A 259 -16.57 0.62 4.27
N VAL A 260 -15.48 0.90 3.54
CA VAL A 260 -14.13 0.86 4.10
C VAL A 260 -13.96 1.96 5.15
N PRO A 261 -13.57 1.64 6.41
CA PRO A 261 -13.36 2.64 7.44
C PRO A 261 -12.17 3.54 7.07
N PRO A 262 -12.38 4.87 6.95
CA PRO A 262 -11.38 5.77 6.39
C PRO A 262 -10.18 6.00 7.33
N PHE A 263 -8.97 6.03 6.77
CA PHE A 263 -7.78 6.50 7.46
C PHE A 263 -7.71 8.03 7.49
N VAL A 264 -8.25 8.72 6.48
CA VAL A 264 -8.27 10.17 6.40
C VAL A 264 -9.18 10.78 7.46
N SER A 265 -8.91 12.05 7.87
CA SER A 265 -9.60 12.69 8.99
C SER A 265 -10.91 13.38 8.61
N PHE A 266 -11.12 13.60 7.32
CA PHE A 266 -12.26 14.36 6.79
C PHE A 266 -13.42 13.48 6.30
N LEU A 267 -13.33 12.18 6.53
CA LEU A 267 -14.41 11.22 6.29
C LEU A 267 -14.75 10.51 7.59
N ASP A 268 -16.03 10.33 7.83
CA ASP A 268 -16.53 9.52 8.95
C ASP A 268 -16.57 8.03 8.57
N PRO A 269 -16.43 7.13 9.56
CA PRO A 269 -16.65 5.71 9.32
C PRO A 269 -18.11 5.44 8.94
N PRO A 270 -18.37 4.41 8.10
CA PRO A 270 -19.72 4.04 7.73
C PRO A 270 -20.53 3.56 8.96
N ASN A 271 -21.83 3.92 9.00
CA ASN A 271 -22.74 3.52 10.09
C ASN A 271 -23.05 2.02 10.04
N ASP A 272 -23.16 1.45 8.84
CA ASP A 272 -23.55 0.06 8.59
C ASP A 272 -22.40 -0.70 7.91
N PRO A 273 -21.37 -1.14 8.65
CA PRO A 273 -20.25 -1.86 8.06
C PRO A 273 -20.71 -3.23 7.54
N VAL A 274 -20.19 -3.63 6.38
CA VAL A 274 -20.50 -4.92 5.72
C VAL A 274 -19.50 -6.03 6.06
N GLY A 275 -18.42 -5.68 6.74
CA GLY A 275 -17.34 -6.58 7.13
C GLY A 275 -16.56 -6.03 8.33
N LYS A 276 -15.31 -6.45 8.50
CA LYS A 276 -14.48 -6.03 9.64
C LYS A 276 -13.21 -5.32 9.17
N GLY A 277 -13.00 -4.08 9.60
CA GLY A 277 -11.76 -3.31 9.39
C GLY A 277 -11.40 -3.12 7.90
N ILE A 278 -10.12 -2.95 7.64
CA ILE A 278 -9.50 -2.90 6.30
C ILE A 278 -9.00 -4.30 5.95
N GLY A 279 -9.06 -4.66 4.67
CA GLY A 279 -8.59 -5.93 4.15
C GLY A 279 -7.25 -5.84 3.43
N HIS A 280 -6.48 -6.94 3.46
CA HIS A 280 -5.26 -7.09 2.68
C HIS A 280 -5.27 -8.43 1.95
N PHE A 281 -4.56 -8.49 0.82
CA PHE A 281 -4.25 -9.74 0.14
C PHE A 281 -2.73 -9.80 -0.07
N ILE A 282 -2.12 -10.85 0.49
CA ILE A 282 -0.67 -10.98 0.59
C ILE A 282 -0.27 -12.36 0.05
N GLY A 283 0.82 -12.42 -0.70
CA GLY A 283 1.29 -13.65 -1.30
C GLY A 283 2.81 -13.74 -1.40
N ALA A 284 3.29 -14.97 -1.38
CA ALA A 284 4.67 -15.33 -1.68
C ALA A 284 4.70 -16.52 -2.64
N LEU A 285 5.56 -16.44 -3.66
CA LEU A 285 5.69 -17.45 -4.70
C LEU A 285 7.16 -17.83 -4.84
N ARG A 286 7.47 -19.12 -4.68
CA ARG A 286 8.83 -19.64 -4.90
C ARG A 286 9.18 -19.61 -6.38
N VAL A 287 10.32 -19.01 -6.68
CA VAL A 287 10.87 -18.97 -8.04
C VAL A 287 11.32 -20.36 -8.49
N ASP A 288 11.95 -21.11 -7.58
CA ASP A 288 12.49 -22.44 -7.85
C ASP A 288 11.43 -23.53 -8.07
N GLY A 289 10.16 -23.21 -7.87
CA GLY A 289 9.03 -24.01 -8.34
C GLY A 289 8.81 -23.95 -9.86
N PHE A 290 9.48 -23.02 -10.57
CA PHE A 290 9.38 -22.84 -12.03
C PHE A 290 10.73 -22.99 -12.73
N ARG A 291 11.80 -22.46 -12.12
CA ARG A 291 13.17 -22.56 -12.64
C ARG A 291 14.18 -22.28 -11.52
N PRO A 292 15.46 -22.73 -11.65
CA PRO A 292 16.49 -22.45 -10.66
C PRO A 292 16.61 -20.95 -10.36
N ILE A 293 16.73 -20.59 -9.08
CA ILE A 293 16.75 -19.20 -8.61
C ILE A 293 17.92 -18.40 -9.22
N ASP A 294 19.08 -19.00 -9.34
CA ASP A 294 20.26 -18.32 -9.90
C ASP A 294 20.07 -17.98 -11.39
N GLU A 295 19.42 -18.85 -12.15
CA GLU A 295 19.06 -18.57 -13.54
C GLU A 295 18.02 -17.44 -13.63
N PHE A 296 17.03 -17.44 -12.74
CA PHE A 296 16.05 -16.37 -12.69
C PHE A 296 16.73 -15.02 -12.41
N LYS A 297 17.57 -14.97 -11.37
CA LYS A 297 18.30 -13.76 -10.99
C LYS A 297 19.21 -13.25 -12.13
N TYR A 298 19.92 -14.18 -12.79
CA TYR A 298 20.74 -13.84 -13.97
C TYR A 298 19.90 -13.19 -15.09
N HIS A 299 18.73 -13.74 -15.39
CA HIS A 299 17.85 -13.15 -16.39
C HIS A 299 17.19 -11.85 -15.94
N MET A 300 16.93 -11.69 -14.65
CA MET A 300 16.47 -10.42 -14.09
C MET A 300 17.52 -9.32 -14.26
N ASP A 301 18.79 -9.62 -13.97
CA ASP A 301 19.89 -8.68 -14.18
C ASP A 301 20.02 -8.29 -15.67
N HIS A 302 19.95 -9.27 -16.59
CA HIS A 302 19.93 -9.01 -18.03
C HIS A 302 18.74 -8.15 -18.48
N TRP A 303 17.57 -8.40 -17.93
CA TRP A 303 16.38 -7.59 -18.21
C TRP A 303 16.58 -6.14 -17.73
N ILE A 304 17.09 -5.95 -16.52
CA ILE A 304 17.37 -4.63 -15.95
C ILE A 304 18.38 -3.88 -16.82
N GLU A 305 19.50 -4.51 -17.16
CA GLU A 305 20.56 -3.92 -18.03
C GLU A 305 20.02 -3.51 -19.39
N ARG A 306 19.22 -4.38 -20.01
CA ARG A 306 18.62 -4.09 -21.32
C ARG A 306 17.70 -2.88 -21.28
N PHE A 307 16.90 -2.73 -20.24
CA PHE A 307 16.01 -1.57 -20.10
C PHE A 307 16.79 -0.29 -19.75
N LYS A 308 17.77 -0.37 -18.86
CA LYS A 308 18.63 0.78 -18.52
C LYS A 308 19.49 1.27 -19.69
N SER A 309 19.83 0.38 -20.62
CA SER A 309 20.57 0.72 -21.85
C SER A 309 19.68 1.20 -22.99
N ALA A 310 18.37 1.33 -22.79
CA ALA A 310 17.46 1.79 -23.84
C ALA A 310 17.80 3.23 -24.27
N LYS A 311 17.62 3.51 -25.56
CA LYS A 311 17.77 4.88 -26.10
C LYS A 311 16.74 5.80 -25.45
N THR A 312 17.20 6.83 -24.80
CA THR A 312 16.36 7.83 -24.12
C THR A 312 15.94 8.96 -25.05
N ILE A 313 14.85 9.67 -24.69
CA ILE A 313 14.34 10.83 -25.45
C ILE A 313 15.23 12.07 -25.32
N SER A 314 16.04 12.16 -24.24
CA SER A 314 17.08 13.18 -24.07
C SER A 314 18.29 12.58 -23.35
N LYS A 315 19.46 13.25 -23.51
CA LYS A 315 20.71 12.80 -22.86
C LYS A 315 20.71 12.94 -21.33
N GLU A 316 19.86 13.81 -20.81
CA GLU A 316 19.72 14.04 -19.36
C GLU A 316 18.81 13.01 -18.67
N GLN A 317 18.04 12.26 -19.43
CA GLN A 317 17.10 11.28 -18.90
C GLN A 317 17.71 9.88 -18.88
N LYS A 318 17.29 9.09 -17.92
CA LYS A 318 17.63 7.67 -17.77
C LYS A 318 16.37 6.87 -17.58
N VAL A 319 16.34 5.66 -18.09
CA VAL A 319 15.29 4.70 -17.75
C VAL A 319 15.50 4.28 -16.30
N ILE A 320 14.46 4.49 -15.48
CA ILE A 320 14.43 4.12 -14.07
C ILE A 320 13.64 2.82 -13.97
N ILE A 321 14.22 1.83 -13.32
CA ILE A 321 13.56 0.56 -13.05
C ILE A 321 12.59 0.74 -11.85
N PRO A 322 11.37 0.18 -11.91
CA PRO A 322 10.44 0.27 -10.78
C PRO A 322 11.07 -0.19 -9.47
N GLY A 323 11.03 0.67 -8.44
CA GLY A 323 11.67 0.46 -7.15
C GLY A 323 13.03 1.14 -6.96
N GLU A 324 13.62 1.71 -8.03
CA GLU A 324 14.75 2.65 -7.90
C GLU A 324 14.23 4.01 -7.40
N PRO A 325 15.03 4.72 -6.57
CA PRO A 325 14.67 6.06 -6.08
C PRO A 325 14.74 7.14 -7.16
#